data_b85d8e2997e46630860f1bd4e3e825fe
#
_entry.id   b85d8e2997e46630860f1bd4e3e825fe
#
_cell.length_a   1.000
_cell.length_b   1.000
_cell.length_c   1.000
_cell.angle_alpha   90.00
_cell.angle_beta   90.00
_cell.angle_gamma   90.00
#
_symmetry.space_group_name_H-M   'P 1'
#
loop_
_entity.id
_entity.type
_entity.pdbx_description
1 polymer ?
#
loop_
_entity_poly.entity_id
_entity_poly.type
_entity_poly.pdbx_seq_one_letter_code
_entity_poly.pdbx_strand_id
1 'polypeptide(L)'
;MNNDIRRLLEDVRGGSVSVEDALLKLKTKPFEDIGYAKVDMHRKLRQGTAEVIYGAGKTPEQIIGIVETMLKNGQNTILITRLAEEAAALVGEVHPINYYKDARCGMIGQIPTPDGMGKIVVATGGTS
;
A
#
# COMPACT_ATOMS: atom_id res chain seq x y z
N MET A 1 5.41 6.56 -14.65
CA MET A 1 4.53 7.09 -13.58
C MET A 1 4.90 8.50 -13.11
N ASN A 2 6.14 8.76 -12.74
CA ASN A 2 6.56 10.13 -12.39
C ASN A 2 6.36 11.16 -13.52
N ASN A 3 6.49 10.74 -14.78
CA ASN A 3 6.30 11.64 -15.93
C ASN A 3 4.85 12.09 -16.10
N ASP A 4 3.88 11.24 -15.87
CA ASP A 4 2.45 11.58 -16.06
C ASP A 4 1.96 12.53 -14.95
N ILE A 5 2.39 12.30 -13.71
CA ILE A 5 2.06 13.20 -12.59
C ILE A 5 2.75 14.55 -12.79
N ARG A 6 4.02 14.54 -13.18
CA ARG A 6 4.76 15.77 -13.46
C ARG A 6 4.09 16.58 -14.56
N ARG A 7 3.74 15.95 -15.67
CA ARG A 7 3.02 16.58 -16.78
C ARG A 7 1.69 17.15 -16.33
N LEU A 8 0.92 16.39 -15.52
CA LEU A 8 -0.34 16.88 -14.96
C LEU A 8 -0.16 18.13 -14.10
N LEU A 9 0.88 18.16 -13.27
CA LEU A 9 1.19 19.33 -12.44
C LEU A 9 1.66 20.54 -13.29
N GLU A 10 2.42 20.29 -14.35
CA GLU A 10 2.81 21.32 -15.31
C GLU A 10 1.59 21.89 -16.06
N ASP A 11 0.63 21.05 -16.41
CA ASP A 11 -0.64 21.45 -17.03
C ASP A 11 -1.49 22.31 -16.07
N VAL A 12 -1.51 21.97 -14.78
CA VAL A 12 -2.16 22.80 -13.75
C VAL A 12 -1.47 24.15 -13.62
N ARG A 13 -0.13 24.14 -13.55
CA ARG A 13 0.64 25.39 -13.46
C ARG A 13 0.46 26.27 -14.70
N GLY A 14 0.33 25.66 -15.88
CA GLY A 14 0.08 26.34 -17.15
C GLY A 14 -1.36 26.79 -17.34
N GLY A 15 -2.28 26.43 -16.45
CA GLY A 15 -3.70 26.80 -16.52
C GLY A 15 -4.53 26.01 -17.54
N SER A 16 -3.95 24.95 -18.15
CA SER A 16 -4.66 24.07 -19.09
C SER A 16 -5.53 23.02 -18.40
N VAL A 17 -5.28 22.74 -17.14
CA VAL A 17 -6.06 21.81 -16.29
C VAL A 17 -6.36 22.50 -14.97
N SER A 18 -7.61 22.43 -14.50
CA SER A 18 -7.99 22.94 -13.18
C SER A 18 -7.42 22.05 -12.07
N VAL A 19 -7.31 22.60 -10.86
CA VAL A 19 -6.88 21.83 -9.68
C VAL A 19 -7.87 20.69 -9.41
N GLU A 20 -9.17 20.94 -9.56
CA GLU A 20 -10.25 19.97 -9.38
C GLU A 20 -10.15 18.82 -10.38
N ASP A 21 -9.91 19.15 -11.66
CA ASP A 21 -9.74 18.13 -12.71
C ASP A 21 -8.45 17.32 -12.50
N ALA A 22 -7.38 17.96 -12.03
CA ALA A 22 -6.14 17.26 -11.70
C ALA A 22 -6.33 16.28 -10.53
N LEU A 23 -7.04 16.71 -9.49
CA LEU A 23 -7.39 15.84 -8.35
C LEU A 23 -8.25 14.67 -8.79
N LEU A 24 -9.21 14.90 -9.69
CA LEU A 24 -10.05 13.83 -10.25
C LEU A 24 -9.21 12.84 -11.07
N LYS A 25 -8.30 13.32 -11.90
CA LYS A 25 -7.38 12.46 -12.67
C LYS A 25 -6.46 11.63 -11.77
N LEU A 26 -5.95 12.21 -10.67
CA LEU A 26 -5.17 11.49 -9.68
C LEU A 26 -5.98 10.43 -8.93
N LYS A 27 -7.28 10.66 -8.74
CA LYS A 27 -8.19 9.68 -8.13
C LYS A 27 -8.57 8.52 -9.06
N THR A 28 -8.55 8.73 -10.37
CA THR A 28 -9.08 7.76 -11.36
C THR A 28 -8.02 6.88 -12.04
N LYS A 29 -6.72 7.19 -11.92
CA LYS A 29 -5.63 6.42 -12.54
C LYS A 29 -4.54 5.99 -11.55
N PRO A 30 -4.86 5.21 -10.51
CA PRO A 30 -3.87 4.97 -9.47
C PRO A 30 -3.20 3.59 -9.52
N PHE A 31 -3.51 2.72 -10.47
CA PHE A 31 -3.12 1.32 -10.40
C PHE A 31 -1.94 0.97 -11.29
N GLU A 32 -0.95 0.27 -10.74
CA GLU A 32 0.06 -0.45 -11.49
C GLU A 32 -0.38 -1.91 -11.62
N ASP A 33 -0.57 -2.37 -12.86
CA ASP A 33 -0.94 -3.75 -13.18
C ASP A 33 0.33 -4.58 -13.38
N ILE A 34 0.55 -5.56 -12.52
CA ILE A 34 1.67 -6.50 -12.58
C ILE A 34 1.26 -7.89 -13.06
N GLY A 35 0.08 -8.01 -13.71
CA GLY A 35 -0.45 -9.21 -14.33
C GLY A 35 -1.36 -10.02 -13.41
N TYR A 36 -1.04 -10.17 -12.13
CA TYR A 36 -1.82 -10.90 -11.12
C TYR A 36 -2.39 -10.01 -10.01
N ALA A 37 -2.01 -8.75 -10.00
CA ALA A 37 -2.52 -7.74 -9.07
C ALA A 37 -2.44 -6.35 -9.67
N LYS A 38 -3.35 -5.47 -9.24
CA LYS A 38 -3.32 -4.04 -9.52
C LYS A 38 -3.00 -3.32 -8.24
N VAL A 39 -1.82 -2.68 -8.18
CA VAL A 39 -1.33 -1.99 -6.99
C VAL A 39 -1.77 -0.53 -7.03
N ASP A 40 -2.52 -0.10 -6.00
CA ASP A 40 -2.98 1.28 -5.87
C ASP A 40 -1.86 2.18 -5.36
N MET A 41 -1.21 2.88 -6.30
CA MET A 41 -0.06 3.74 -6.01
C MET A 41 -0.46 5.10 -5.42
N HIS A 42 -1.72 5.48 -5.47
CA HIS A 42 -2.22 6.80 -5.05
C HIS A 42 -3.18 6.74 -3.86
N ARG A 43 -3.35 5.58 -3.22
CA ARG A 43 -4.26 5.42 -2.10
C ARG A 43 -3.98 6.38 -0.95
N LYS A 44 -2.70 6.61 -0.64
CA LYS A 44 -2.29 7.57 0.40
C LYS A 44 -2.77 8.98 0.09
N LEU A 45 -2.71 9.41 -1.18
CA LEU A 45 -3.21 10.73 -1.61
C LEU A 45 -4.73 10.83 -1.53
N ARG A 46 -5.46 9.73 -1.83
CA ARG A 46 -6.93 9.71 -1.81
C ARG A 46 -7.52 9.51 -0.43
N GLN A 47 -6.93 8.64 0.38
CA GLN A 47 -7.50 8.15 1.64
C GLN A 47 -6.63 8.41 2.86
N GLY A 48 -5.47 9.05 2.70
CA GLY A 48 -4.52 9.32 3.78
C GLY A 48 -3.72 8.11 4.25
N THR A 49 -4.03 6.91 3.77
CA THR A 49 -3.32 5.66 4.09
C THR A 49 -2.79 4.99 2.84
N ALA A 50 -1.62 4.39 2.95
CA ALA A 50 -1.01 3.62 1.87
C ALA A 50 -1.79 2.32 1.58
N GLU A 51 -1.48 1.67 0.46
CA GLU A 51 -2.06 0.39 0.09
C GLU A 51 -1.69 -0.71 1.10
N VAL A 52 -2.62 -1.62 1.32
CA VAL A 52 -2.47 -2.81 2.18
C VAL A 52 -2.59 -4.05 1.31
N ILE A 53 -1.74 -5.03 1.54
CA ILE A 53 -1.81 -6.31 0.82
C ILE A 53 -2.79 -7.25 1.53
N TYR A 54 -3.79 -7.73 0.82
CA TYR A 54 -4.64 -8.82 1.28
C TYR A 54 -4.01 -10.15 0.84
N GLY A 55 -3.42 -10.88 1.78
CA GLY A 55 -2.61 -12.06 1.50
C GLY A 55 -3.39 -13.33 1.16
N ALA A 56 -4.68 -13.39 1.52
CA ALA A 56 -5.48 -14.59 1.25
C ALA A 56 -5.59 -14.87 -0.25
N GLY A 57 -5.36 -16.12 -0.63
CA GLY A 57 -5.43 -16.57 -2.02
C GLY A 57 -4.23 -16.17 -2.89
N LYS A 58 -3.22 -15.52 -2.32
CA LYS A 58 -1.99 -15.17 -3.05
C LYS A 58 -0.86 -16.13 -2.68
N THR A 59 -0.04 -16.46 -3.67
CA THR A 59 1.20 -17.20 -3.43
C THR A 59 2.27 -16.27 -2.80
N PRO A 60 3.27 -16.84 -2.09
CA PRO A 60 4.38 -16.03 -1.56
C PRO A 60 5.08 -15.21 -2.64
N GLU A 61 5.27 -15.76 -3.84
CA GLU A 61 5.90 -15.08 -4.98
C GLU A 61 5.07 -13.89 -5.45
N GLN A 62 3.74 -14.02 -5.47
CA GLN A 62 2.84 -12.92 -5.80
C GLN A 62 2.90 -11.81 -4.76
N ILE A 63 2.95 -12.17 -3.48
CA ILE A 63 3.10 -11.20 -2.38
C ILE A 63 4.43 -10.46 -2.51
N ILE A 64 5.52 -11.17 -2.75
CA ILE A 64 6.86 -10.58 -2.97
C ILE A 64 6.83 -9.58 -4.13
N GLY A 65 6.25 -9.95 -5.27
CA GLY A 65 6.13 -9.05 -6.43
C GLY A 65 5.33 -7.78 -6.14
N ILE A 66 4.25 -7.89 -5.36
CA ILE A 66 3.46 -6.72 -4.92
C ILE A 66 4.29 -5.84 -3.98
N VAL A 67 4.98 -6.45 -3.01
CA VAL A 67 5.87 -5.73 -2.08
C VAL A 67 6.94 -4.96 -2.85
N GLU A 68 7.62 -5.60 -3.78
CA GLU A 68 8.66 -4.97 -4.60
C GLU A 68 8.12 -3.79 -5.40
N THR A 69 6.92 -3.93 -5.98
CA THR A 69 6.24 -2.84 -6.69
C THR A 69 5.95 -1.67 -5.75
N MET A 70 5.45 -1.93 -4.56
CA MET A 70 5.18 -0.89 -3.55
C MET A 70 6.45 -0.18 -3.10
N LEU A 71 7.51 -0.93 -2.79
CA LEU A 71 8.81 -0.37 -2.38
C LEU A 71 9.42 0.48 -3.50
N LYS A 72 9.39 0.01 -4.74
CA LYS A 72 9.85 0.75 -5.93
C LYS A 72 9.13 2.09 -6.09
N ASN A 73 7.87 2.15 -5.71
CA ASN A 73 7.04 3.35 -5.79
C ASN A 73 7.06 4.20 -4.50
N GLY A 74 7.98 3.92 -3.59
CA GLY A 74 8.26 4.76 -2.43
C GLY A 74 7.42 4.48 -1.18
N GLN A 75 6.66 3.38 -1.16
CA GLN A 75 5.97 2.96 0.06
C GLN A 75 6.94 2.19 0.95
N ASN A 76 7.30 2.77 2.08
CA ASN A 76 8.33 2.23 2.98
C ASN A 76 7.79 1.34 4.11
N THR A 77 6.51 1.40 4.38
CA THR A 77 5.82 0.55 5.36
C THR A 77 4.67 -0.17 4.68
N ILE A 78 4.66 -1.48 4.75
CA ILE A 78 3.68 -2.33 4.07
C ILE A 78 3.04 -3.26 5.08
N LEU A 79 1.71 -3.19 5.21
CA LEU A 79 0.91 -4.12 5.98
C LEU A 79 0.37 -5.21 5.05
N ILE A 80 0.56 -6.46 5.45
CA ILE A 80 0.00 -7.64 4.79
C ILE A 80 -0.96 -8.30 5.74
N THR A 81 -2.22 -8.39 5.37
CA THR A 81 -3.27 -9.06 6.16
C THR A 81 -3.55 -10.45 5.61
N ARG A 82 -4.15 -11.32 6.43
CA ARG A 82 -4.46 -12.71 6.06
C ARG A 82 -3.23 -13.46 5.50
N LEU A 83 -2.10 -13.28 6.16
CA LEU A 83 -0.84 -13.89 5.79
C LEU A 83 -0.64 -15.19 6.59
N ALA A 84 -0.49 -16.31 5.89
CA ALA A 84 -0.16 -17.58 6.51
C ALA A 84 1.30 -17.57 7.00
N GLU A 85 1.58 -18.34 8.07
CA GLU A 85 2.93 -18.39 8.69
C GLU A 85 3.99 -18.86 7.70
N GLU A 86 3.67 -19.87 6.89
CA GLU A 86 4.57 -20.40 5.87
C GLU A 86 4.88 -19.36 4.78
N ALA A 87 3.87 -18.61 4.37
CA ALA A 87 4.05 -17.52 3.41
C ALA A 87 4.88 -16.38 4.01
N ALA A 88 4.66 -16.06 5.29
CA ALA A 88 5.46 -15.05 5.99
C ALA A 88 6.94 -15.44 6.07
N ALA A 89 7.25 -16.71 6.29
CA ALA A 89 8.62 -17.21 6.31
C ALA A 89 9.30 -17.02 4.95
N LEU A 90 8.63 -17.37 3.85
CA LEU A 90 9.17 -17.24 2.49
C LEU A 90 9.32 -15.76 2.07
N VAL A 91 8.36 -14.92 2.41
CA VAL A 91 8.48 -13.46 2.17
C VAL A 91 9.64 -12.89 3.00
N GLY A 92 9.83 -13.37 4.23
CA GLY A 92 10.89 -12.95 5.13
C GLY A 92 12.30 -13.29 4.65
N GLU A 93 12.47 -14.28 3.78
CA GLU A 93 13.76 -14.60 3.14
C GLU A 93 14.21 -13.49 2.17
N VAL A 94 13.27 -12.76 1.59
CA VAL A 94 13.54 -11.69 0.61
C VAL A 94 13.45 -10.31 1.24
N HIS A 95 12.44 -10.08 2.05
CA HIS A 95 12.19 -8.81 2.73
C HIS A 95 12.02 -9.03 4.23
N PRO A 96 12.82 -8.37 5.09
CA PRO A 96 12.63 -8.46 6.54
C PRO A 96 11.19 -8.14 6.93
N ILE A 97 10.53 -9.07 7.60
CA ILE A 97 9.13 -8.97 7.98
C ILE A 97 8.95 -9.21 9.48
N ASN A 98 8.15 -8.37 10.14
CA ASN A 98 7.66 -8.63 11.48
C ASN A 98 6.30 -9.34 11.36
N TYR A 99 6.25 -10.60 11.73
CA TYR A 99 5.04 -11.42 11.64
C TYR A 99 4.32 -11.54 12.98
N TYR A 100 3.04 -11.22 12.98
CA TYR A 100 2.15 -11.30 14.13
C TYR A 100 1.21 -12.49 13.93
N LYS A 101 1.57 -13.62 14.51
CA LYS A 101 0.90 -14.91 14.30
C LYS A 101 -0.59 -14.88 14.63
N ASP A 102 -0.96 -14.34 15.79
CA ASP A 102 -2.36 -14.29 16.24
C ASP A 102 -3.23 -13.42 15.35
N ALA A 103 -2.68 -12.34 14.82
CA ALA A 103 -3.36 -11.46 13.89
C ALA A 103 -3.28 -11.94 12.42
N ARG A 104 -2.39 -12.90 12.13
CA ARG A 104 -2.05 -13.35 10.78
C ARG A 104 -1.70 -12.17 9.86
N CYS A 105 -0.91 -11.25 10.40
CA CYS A 105 -0.47 -10.05 9.72
C CYS A 105 1.06 -9.97 9.69
N GLY A 106 1.58 -9.39 8.61
CA GLY A 106 3.01 -9.08 8.48
C GLY A 106 3.21 -7.58 8.24
N MET A 107 4.29 -7.04 8.79
CA MET A 107 4.72 -5.67 8.57
C MET A 107 6.12 -5.66 7.98
N ILE A 108 6.27 -5.02 6.82
CA ILE A 108 7.57 -4.74 6.19
C ILE A 108 7.87 -3.26 6.38
N GLY A 109 9.11 -2.97 6.74
CA GLY A 109 9.55 -1.61 7.05
C GLY A 109 9.29 -1.19 8.49
N GLN A 110 9.51 0.08 8.78
CA GLN A 110 9.33 0.64 10.12
C GLN A 110 7.88 1.07 10.37
N ILE A 111 7.36 0.74 11.55
CA ILE A 111 6.07 1.26 12.00
C ILE A 111 6.22 2.78 12.20
N PRO A 112 5.39 3.60 11.54
CA PRO A 112 5.45 5.05 11.72
C PRO A 112 5.19 5.46 13.17
N THR A 113 5.87 6.52 13.61
CA THR A 113 5.54 7.14 14.90
C THR A 113 4.14 7.76 14.80
N PRO A 114 3.27 7.56 15.82
CA PRO A 114 1.96 8.20 15.84
C PRO A 114 2.07 9.72 15.74
N ASP A 115 1.34 10.33 14.83
CA ASP A 115 1.32 11.78 14.56
C ASP A 115 -0.08 12.38 14.64
N GLY A 116 -1.10 11.57 14.97
CA GLY A 116 -2.49 11.98 15.11
C GLY A 116 -2.81 12.59 16.47
N MET A 117 -3.96 13.25 16.55
CA MET A 117 -4.54 13.76 17.79
C MET A 117 -5.63 12.81 18.31
N GLY A 118 -5.72 12.70 19.63
CA GLY A 118 -6.72 11.88 20.29
C GLY A 118 -6.32 10.41 20.44
N LYS A 119 -7.30 9.57 20.75
CA LYS A 119 -7.12 8.15 20.99
C LYS A 119 -8.10 7.35 20.15
N ILE A 120 -7.61 6.26 19.56
CA ILE A 120 -8.45 5.26 18.88
C ILE A 120 -8.45 4.00 19.75
N VAL A 121 -9.63 3.49 20.07
CA VAL A 121 -9.80 2.23 20.81
C VAL A 121 -10.35 1.19 19.86
N VAL A 122 -9.66 0.07 19.75
CA VAL A 122 -10.14 -1.12 19.04
C VAL A 122 -10.57 -2.15 20.09
N ALA A 123 -11.84 -2.50 20.09
CA ALA A 123 -12.39 -3.50 20.97
C ALA A 123 -12.82 -4.73 20.15
N THR A 124 -12.38 -5.91 20.58
CA THR A 124 -12.73 -7.17 19.95
C THR A 124 -13.25 -8.16 20.99
N GLY A 125 -14.08 -9.10 20.55
CA GLY A 125 -14.57 -10.18 21.41
C GLY A 125 -14.70 -11.46 20.61
N GLY A 126 -14.27 -12.59 21.20
CA GLY A 126 -14.33 -13.90 20.57
C GLY A 126 -13.18 -14.20 19.62
N THR A 127 -13.29 -15.34 18.96
CA THR A 127 -12.26 -15.95 18.08
C THR A 127 -12.74 -16.16 16.64
N SER A 128 -13.66 -15.38 16.20
CA SER A 128 -14.20 -15.48 14.82
C SER A 128 -13.21 -15.01 13.75
#